data_c2a7804001a0cd3d5c740cf933d8c882
#
_entry.id   c2a7804001a0cd3d5c740cf933d8c882
#
_cell.length_a   1.000
_cell.length_b   1.000
_cell.length_c   1.000
_cell.angle_alpha   90.00
_cell.angle_beta   90.00
_cell.angle_gamma   90.00
#
_symmetry.space_group_name_H-M   'P 1'
#
loop_
_entity.id
_entity.type
_entity.pdbx_description
1 polymer ?
#
loop_
_entity_poly.entity_id
_entity_poly.type
_entity_poly.pdbx_seq_one_letter_code
_entity_poly.pdbx_strand_id
1 'polypeptide(L)'
;GPFCVIGGEAQHNFYSSVGKVKIGDDNVFHNSVTVSLPTKMSGLTAIGDRCTFMTSAMIHHDCFIEDDVTMSSNVAAAGNVIIMRGANLGMNSAIHQFKVIGSFSMIGMNACVIKGSIATPGRKLAGVPIRDIGSNTIGLSRSKITKPMLELELERFNLFEKLLENRVD
;
A
#
# COMPACT_ATOMS: atom_id res chain seq x y z
N GLY A 1 9.74 -14.22 -8.37
CA GLY A 1 11.16 -14.48 -8.05
C GLY A 1 11.32 -15.59 -7.03
N PRO A 2 12.52 -16.08 -6.80
CA PRO A 2 12.79 -17.10 -5.81
C PRO A 2 12.57 -16.60 -4.38
N PHE A 3 12.33 -17.54 -3.46
CA PHE A 3 12.12 -17.30 -2.04
C PHE A 3 10.92 -16.43 -1.66
N CYS A 4 9.96 -16.23 -2.58
CA CYS A 4 8.70 -15.59 -2.24
C CYS A 4 7.84 -16.48 -1.35
N VAL A 5 7.17 -15.87 -0.36
CA VAL A 5 6.20 -16.54 0.49
C VAL A 5 4.84 -15.86 0.31
N ILE A 6 3.93 -16.53 -0.38
CA ILE A 6 2.57 -16.04 -0.62
C ILE A 6 1.60 -16.86 0.23
N GLY A 7 0.84 -16.20 1.08
CA GLY A 7 -0.07 -16.88 2.01
C GLY A 7 0.65 -17.41 3.26
N GLY A 8 1.77 -16.78 3.65
CA GLY A 8 2.39 -17.05 4.95
C GLY A 8 1.49 -16.61 6.11
N GLU A 9 1.74 -17.16 7.31
CA GLU A 9 0.95 -16.82 8.50
C GLU A 9 0.94 -15.32 8.79
N ALA A 10 -0.22 -14.83 9.25
CA ALA A 10 -0.36 -13.46 9.70
C ALA A 10 0.53 -13.21 10.93
N GLN A 11 1.44 -12.25 10.83
CA GLN A 11 2.29 -11.86 11.94
C GLN A 11 1.51 -10.92 12.89
N HIS A 12 0.71 -11.52 13.77
CA HIS A 12 -0.14 -10.81 14.71
C HIS A 12 -0.13 -11.47 16.10
N ASN A 13 -0.01 -10.68 17.17
CA ASN A 13 0.13 -11.20 18.53
C ASN A 13 -1.13 -11.87 19.09
N PHE A 14 -2.31 -11.49 18.60
CA PHE A 14 -3.58 -11.89 19.20
C PHE A 14 -4.51 -12.65 18.25
N TYR A 15 -4.25 -12.62 16.94
CA TYR A 15 -5.12 -13.25 15.95
C TYR A 15 -4.35 -14.21 15.08
N SER A 16 -4.91 -15.39 14.91
CA SER A 16 -4.45 -16.37 13.92
C SER A 16 -4.92 -16.01 12.53
N SER A 17 -4.24 -16.58 11.54
CA SER A 17 -4.64 -16.44 10.14
C SER A 17 -5.99 -17.08 9.88
N VAL A 18 -6.88 -16.33 9.21
CA VAL A 18 -8.21 -16.81 8.80
C VAL A 18 -8.56 -16.18 7.45
N GLY A 19 -8.97 -16.98 6.48
CA GLY A 19 -9.39 -16.47 5.17
C GLY A 19 -8.37 -16.76 4.07
N LYS A 20 -8.22 -15.83 3.12
CA LYS A 20 -7.43 -16.07 1.91
C LYS A 20 -6.67 -14.85 1.42
N VAL A 21 -5.61 -15.09 0.65
CA VAL A 21 -4.98 -14.09 -0.21
C VAL A 21 -5.66 -14.17 -1.59
N LYS A 22 -6.03 -13.00 -2.13
CA LYS A 22 -6.50 -12.85 -3.50
C LYS A 22 -5.50 -11.99 -4.27
N ILE A 23 -5.05 -12.46 -5.42
CA ILE A 23 -4.11 -11.74 -6.29
C ILE A 23 -4.72 -11.69 -7.68
N GLY A 24 -4.72 -10.50 -8.29
CA GLY A 24 -5.14 -10.27 -9.66
C GLY A 24 -4.09 -10.69 -10.69
N ASP A 25 -4.22 -10.15 -11.88
CA ASP A 25 -3.45 -10.56 -13.05
C ASP A 25 -2.23 -9.65 -13.31
N ASP A 26 -1.27 -10.15 -14.10
CA ASP A 26 -0.07 -9.42 -14.58
C ASP A 26 0.82 -8.82 -13.48
N ASN A 27 0.82 -9.42 -12.30
CA ASN A 27 1.64 -8.98 -11.18
C ASN A 27 3.07 -9.53 -11.25
N VAL A 28 4.05 -8.71 -10.88
CA VAL A 28 5.47 -9.10 -10.81
C VAL A 28 5.93 -9.15 -9.35
N PHE A 29 6.33 -10.34 -8.91
CA PHE A 29 6.95 -10.55 -7.59
C PHE A 29 8.43 -10.88 -7.78
N HIS A 30 9.30 -9.96 -7.33
CA HIS A 30 10.75 -10.22 -7.32
C HIS A 30 11.15 -11.10 -6.12
N ASN A 31 12.43 -11.26 -5.88
CA ASN A 31 12.96 -12.19 -4.89
C ASN A 31 12.50 -11.86 -3.47
N SER A 32 12.19 -12.89 -2.67
CA SER A 32 11.91 -12.77 -1.24
C SER A 32 10.71 -11.85 -0.88
N VAL A 33 9.79 -11.62 -1.81
CA VAL A 33 8.55 -10.90 -1.50
C VAL A 33 7.69 -11.76 -0.58
N THR A 34 7.07 -11.14 0.43
CA THR A 34 6.16 -11.83 1.34
C THR A 34 4.76 -11.21 1.30
N VAL A 35 3.74 -12.06 1.24
CA VAL A 35 2.32 -11.68 1.37
C VAL A 35 1.68 -12.56 2.43
N SER A 36 1.22 -11.96 3.52
CA SER A 36 0.63 -12.69 4.63
C SER A 36 -0.85 -13.00 4.41
N LEU A 37 -1.29 -14.12 4.96
CA LEU A 37 -2.72 -14.41 5.16
C LEU A 37 -3.37 -13.30 5.99
N PRO A 38 -4.67 -13.06 5.83
CA PRO A 38 -5.42 -12.13 6.66
C PRO A 38 -5.69 -12.73 8.05
N THR A 39 -6.12 -11.86 8.96
CA THR A 39 -6.72 -12.24 10.24
C THR A 39 -8.24 -12.25 10.14
N LYS A 40 -8.93 -12.57 11.23
CA LYS A 40 -10.40 -12.48 11.32
C LYS A 40 -10.96 -11.04 11.15
N MET A 41 -10.10 -10.02 11.16
CA MET A 41 -10.53 -8.62 11.02
C MET A 41 -11.13 -8.33 9.64
N SER A 42 -10.51 -8.85 8.56
CA SER A 42 -11.07 -8.70 7.21
C SER A 42 -11.34 -10.04 6.52
N GLY A 43 -10.62 -11.10 6.88
CA GLY A 43 -10.67 -12.39 6.20
C GLY A 43 -10.09 -12.38 4.78
N LEU A 44 -9.48 -11.26 4.37
CA LEU A 44 -8.93 -11.08 3.03
C LEU A 44 -7.69 -10.18 3.04
N THR A 45 -6.60 -10.68 2.46
CA THR A 45 -5.49 -9.84 1.96
C THR A 45 -5.61 -9.82 0.44
N ALA A 46 -5.70 -8.64 -0.18
CA ALA A 46 -5.97 -8.52 -1.61
C ALA A 46 -4.94 -7.67 -2.33
N ILE A 47 -4.57 -8.11 -3.54
CA ILE A 47 -3.70 -7.40 -4.48
C ILE A 47 -4.44 -7.37 -5.83
N GLY A 48 -4.53 -6.19 -6.43
CA GLY A 48 -5.11 -5.96 -7.75
C GLY A 48 -4.21 -6.43 -8.88
N ASP A 49 -4.31 -5.77 -10.03
CA ASP A 49 -3.62 -6.15 -11.26
C ASP A 49 -2.37 -5.27 -11.52
N ARG A 50 -1.42 -5.79 -12.33
CA ARG A 50 -0.26 -5.06 -12.86
C ARG A 50 0.63 -4.40 -11.81
N CYS A 51 0.65 -4.94 -10.60
CA CYS A 51 1.52 -4.45 -9.53
C CYS A 51 2.93 -5.01 -9.66
N THR A 52 3.90 -4.25 -9.17
CA THR A 52 5.31 -4.67 -9.10
C THR A 52 5.81 -4.61 -7.66
N PHE A 53 6.23 -5.74 -7.15
CA PHE A 53 6.82 -5.88 -5.83
C PHE A 53 8.29 -6.26 -5.98
N MET A 54 9.19 -5.31 -5.65
CA MET A 54 10.63 -5.53 -5.77
C MET A 54 11.15 -6.34 -4.58
N THR A 55 12.42 -6.70 -4.63
CA THR A 55 13.08 -7.60 -3.67
C THR A 55 12.76 -7.25 -2.22
N SER A 56 12.33 -8.25 -1.47
CA SER A 56 11.99 -8.14 -0.04
C SER A 56 10.88 -7.14 0.30
N ALA A 57 10.00 -6.80 -0.64
CA ALA A 57 8.78 -6.07 -0.31
C ALA A 57 7.85 -6.97 0.55
N MET A 58 7.23 -6.37 1.57
CA MET A 58 6.41 -7.07 2.55
C MET A 58 5.00 -6.49 2.57
N ILE A 59 4.01 -7.35 2.33
CA ILE A 59 2.57 -7.04 2.46
C ILE A 59 2.05 -7.87 3.63
N HIS A 60 1.77 -7.21 4.76
CA HIS A 60 1.25 -7.89 5.93
C HIS A 60 -0.25 -8.19 5.81
N HIS A 61 -0.80 -8.79 6.86
CA HIS A 61 -2.19 -9.26 6.93
C HIS A 61 -3.23 -8.16 6.69
N ASP A 62 -4.36 -8.53 6.12
CA ASP A 62 -5.51 -7.64 5.92
C ASP A 62 -5.25 -6.40 5.04
N CYS A 63 -4.16 -6.40 4.27
CA CYS A 63 -3.85 -5.31 3.34
C CYS A 63 -4.71 -5.38 2.08
N PHE A 64 -5.03 -4.21 1.53
CA PHE A 64 -5.71 -4.05 0.25
C PHE A 64 -4.85 -3.18 -0.68
N ILE A 65 -4.29 -3.79 -1.73
CA ILE A 65 -3.44 -3.14 -2.72
C ILE A 65 -4.23 -3.07 -4.02
N GLU A 66 -4.49 -1.88 -4.52
CA GLU A 66 -5.16 -1.67 -5.81
C GLU A 66 -4.21 -1.88 -6.99
N ASP A 67 -4.69 -1.65 -8.22
CA ASP A 67 -3.95 -1.86 -9.46
C ASP A 67 -2.77 -0.92 -9.65
N ASP A 68 -1.82 -1.32 -10.50
CA ASP A 68 -0.70 -0.50 -10.97
C ASP A 68 0.23 0.02 -9.84
N VAL A 69 0.22 -0.62 -8.68
CA VAL A 69 1.06 -0.22 -7.53
C VAL A 69 2.49 -0.74 -7.70
N THR A 70 3.46 0.11 -7.36
CA THR A 70 4.86 -0.28 -7.27
C THR A 70 5.36 -0.16 -5.83
N MET A 71 5.81 -1.27 -5.26
CA MET A 71 6.56 -1.30 -4.00
C MET A 71 8.02 -1.63 -4.30
N SER A 72 8.90 -0.65 -4.11
CA SER A 72 10.34 -0.85 -4.31
C SER A 72 10.93 -1.79 -3.25
N SER A 73 12.22 -2.10 -3.36
CA SER A 73 12.87 -3.07 -2.46
C SER A 73 12.75 -2.66 -0.99
N ASN A 74 12.52 -3.64 -0.14
CA ASN A 74 12.38 -3.50 1.31
C ASN A 74 11.24 -2.57 1.77
N VAL A 75 10.25 -2.31 0.95
CA VAL A 75 9.04 -1.60 1.40
C VAL A 75 8.24 -2.51 2.30
N ALA A 76 7.80 -2.00 3.46
CA ALA A 76 6.97 -2.73 4.40
C ALA A 76 5.61 -2.05 4.57
N ALA A 77 4.54 -2.72 4.18
CA ALA A 77 3.17 -2.35 4.50
C ALA A 77 2.68 -3.20 5.68
N ALA A 78 2.49 -2.57 6.84
CA ALA A 78 1.98 -3.23 8.04
C ALA A 78 0.51 -3.66 7.86
N GLY A 79 -0.08 -4.34 8.84
CA GLY A 79 -1.44 -4.85 8.74
C GLY A 79 -2.50 -3.79 8.49
N ASN A 80 -3.56 -4.14 7.76
CA ASN A 80 -4.70 -3.27 7.43
C ASN A 80 -4.33 -1.99 6.63
N VAL A 81 -3.27 -2.01 5.86
CA VAL A 81 -2.89 -0.91 4.98
C VAL A 81 -3.68 -0.99 3.67
N ILE A 82 -4.18 0.16 3.21
CA ILE A 82 -4.74 0.32 1.86
C ILE A 82 -3.75 1.11 1.01
N ILE A 83 -3.35 0.55 -0.13
CA ILE A 83 -2.52 1.26 -1.12
C ILE A 83 -3.35 1.42 -2.38
N MET A 84 -3.71 2.65 -2.70
CA MET A 84 -4.55 2.97 -3.83
C MET A 84 -3.78 2.94 -5.14
N ARG A 85 -4.49 2.81 -6.24
CA ARG A 85 -3.97 2.57 -7.59
C ARG A 85 -2.86 3.53 -8.00
N GLY A 86 -1.87 3.01 -8.71
CA GLY A 86 -0.76 3.78 -9.28
C GLY A 86 0.16 4.43 -8.25
N ALA A 87 0.03 4.10 -6.97
CA ALA A 87 0.96 4.58 -5.95
C ALA A 87 2.34 3.96 -6.13
N ASN A 88 3.40 4.74 -5.89
CA ASN A 88 4.78 4.31 -5.97
C ASN A 88 5.48 4.52 -4.63
N LEU A 89 5.93 3.43 -4.03
CA LEU A 89 6.59 3.43 -2.73
C LEU A 89 8.08 3.21 -2.90
N GLY A 90 8.86 4.19 -2.49
CA GLY A 90 10.31 4.18 -2.60
C GLY A 90 10.97 3.19 -1.66
N MET A 91 12.18 2.78 -2.01
CA MET A 91 12.98 1.78 -1.30
C MET A 91 13.06 2.07 0.21
N ASN A 92 12.96 1.03 1.03
CA ASN A 92 13.00 1.07 2.48
C ASN A 92 11.90 1.95 3.13
N SER A 93 10.84 2.31 2.44
CA SER A 93 9.74 3.02 3.09
C SER A 93 8.90 2.06 3.94
N ALA A 94 8.39 2.58 5.07
CA ALA A 94 7.58 1.83 6.01
C ALA A 94 6.22 2.49 6.22
N ILE A 95 5.16 1.69 6.17
CA ILE A 95 3.78 2.15 6.32
C ILE A 95 3.18 1.54 7.58
N HIS A 96 2.81 2.39 8.53
CA HIS A 96 2.16 1.97 9.77
C HIS A 96 0.80 1.33 9.49
N GLN A 97 0.38 0.40 10.34
CA GLN A 97 -0.94 -0.22 10.25
C GLN A 97 -2.09 0.81 10.20
N PHE A 98 -3.19 0.43 9.55
CA PHE A 98 -4.37 1.28 9.37
C PHE A 98 -4.08 2.60 8.67
N LYS A 99 -3.20 2.59 7.67
CA LYS A 99 -2.93 3.77 6.84
C LYS A 99 -3.40 3.58 5.41
N VAL A 100 -3.81 4.69 4.79
CA VAL A 100 -4.12 4.77 3.37
C VAL A 100 -2.99 5.49 2.65
N ILE A 101 -2.53 4.91 1.55
CA ILE A 101 -1.62 5.56 0.60
C ILE A 101 -2.44 5.96 -0.62
N GLY A 102 -2.57 7.24 -0.88
CA GLY A 102 -3.42 7.77 -1.95
C GLY A 102 -2.95 7.42 -3.34
N SER A 103 -3.90 7.37 -4.28
CA SER A 103 -3.67 7.05 -5.68
C SER A 103 -2.60 7.96 -6.31
N PHE A 104 -1.73 7.39 -7.15
CA PHE A 104 -0.70 8.13 -7.87
C PHE A 104 0.22 8.97 -6.98
N SER A 105 0.25 8.71 -5.68
CA SER A 105 1.22 9.33 -4.77
C SER A 105 2.59 8.68 -4.91
N MET A 106 3.63 9.41 -4.52
CA MET A 106 4.99 8.89 -4.45
C MET A 106 5.51 9.03 -3.03
N ILE A 107 5.78 7.93 -2.39
CA ILE A 107 6.45 7.86 -1.08
C ILE A 107 7.95 7.79 -1.34
N GLY A 108 8.70 8.72 -0.78
CA GLY A 108 10.16 8.78 -0.94
C GLY A 108 10.89 7.60 -0.30
N MET A 109 12.13 7.38 -0.73
CA MET A 109 13.01 6.38 -0.09
C MET A 109 13.22 6.69 1.39
N ASN A 110 13.31 5.65 2.23
CA ASN A 110 13.48 5.74 3.68
C ASN A 110 12.39 6.56 4.40
N ALA A 111 11.25 6.80 3.77
CA ALA A 111 10.15 7.55 4.38
C ALA A 111 9.31 6.66 5.30
N CYS A 112 8.75 7.26 6.38
CA CYS A 112 7.85 6.55 7.28
C CYS A 112 6.48 7.23 7.34
N VAL A 113 5.45 6.48 6.94
CA VAL A 113 4.05 6.85 7.10
C VAL A 113 3.60 6.37 8.47
N ILE A 114 3.64 7.23 9.47
CA ILE A 114 3.29 6.90 10.86
C ILE A 114 1.83 7.22 11.20
N LYS A 115 1.38 6.89 12.41
CA LYS A 115 0.07 7.31 12.94
C LYS A 115 -0.05 8.84 12.84
N GLY A 116 -1.17 9.34 12.31
CA GLY A 116 -1.41 10.77 12.06
C GLY A 116 -0.84 11.31 10.75
N SER A 117 -0.03 10.54 10.02
CA SER A 117 0.39 10.92 8.65
C SER A 117 -0.76 10.81 7.67
N ILE A 118 -0.79 11.71 6.68
CA ILE A 118 -1.76 11.71 5.57
C ILE A 118 -0.99 11.63 4.25
N ALA A 119 -1.23 10.56 3.49
CA ALA A 119 -0.58 10.32 2.20
C ALA A 119 -1.55 10.55 1.04
N THR A 120 -1.86 11.82 0.78
CA THR A 120 -2.90 12.28 -0.17
C THR A 120 -2.61 11.85 -1.61
N PRO A 121 -3.64 11.58 -2.44
CA PRO A 121 -3.50 11.27 -3.86
C PRO A 121 -2.70 12.31 -4.65
N GLY A 122 -1.89 11.85 -5.60
CA GLY A 122 -1.13 12.69 -6.52
C GLY A 122 -0.02 13.52 -5.88
N ARG A 123 0.37 13.25 -4.64
CA ARG A 123 1.43 13.99 -3.93
C ARG A 123 2.74 13.22 -3.85
N LYS A 124 3.84 13.94 -3.73
CA LYS A 124 5.13 13.41 -3.31
C LYS A 124 5.31 13.65 -1.82
N LEU A 125 5.64 12.57 -1.11
CA LEU A 125 5.76 12.60 0.35
C LEU A 125 7.10 11.98 0.75
N ALA A 126 7.84 12.64 1.63
CA ALA A 126 9.15 12.17 2.05
C ALA A 126 9.44 12.52 3.52
N GLY A 127 10.40 11.83 4.11
CA GLY A 127 10.88 12.08 5.47
C GLY A 127 10.30 11.14 6.53
N VAL A 128 10.68 11.38 7.78
CA VAL A 128 10.28 10.62 8.98
C VAL A 128 9.89 11.61 10.08
N PRO A 129 8.59 11.79 10.38
CA PRO A 129 7.41 11.34 9.61
C PRO A 129 7.35 11.98 8.22
N ILE A 130 6.52 11.41 7.34
CA ILE A 130 6.34 11.97 5.99
C ILE A 130 5.83 13.40 6.04
N ARG A 131 6.29 14.19 5.06
CA ARG A 131 5.78 15.52 4.76
C ARG A 131 5.48 15.62 3.28
N ASP A 132 4.45 16.38 2.94
CA ASP A 132 4.15 16.71 1.55
C ASP A 132 5.22 17.66 0.98
N ILE A 133 5.87 17.22 -0.11
CA ILE A 133 6.92 17.96 -0.80
C ILE A 133 6.51 18.40 -2.21
N GLY A 134 5.22 18.36 -2.51
CA GLY A 134 4.65 18.88 -3.74
C GLY A 134 3.90 17.85 -4.58
N SER A 135 3.37 18.28 -5.70
CA SER A 135 2.62 17.41 -6.63
C SER A 135 3.52 16.39 -7.31
N ASN A 136 3.01 15.18 -7.51
CA ASN A 136 3.65 14.14 -8.32
C ASN A 136 3.33 14.35 -9.82
N THR A 137 3.73 15.49 -10.36
CA THR A 137 3.45 15.89 -11.76
C THR A 137 3.89 14.84 -12.78
N ILE A 138 5.05 14.21 -12.55
CA ILE A 138 5.58 13.17 -13.45
C ILE A 138 4.69 11.93 -13.43
N GLY A 139 4.35 11.42 -12.25
CA GLY A 139 3.47 10.26 -12.10
C GLY A 139 2.09 10.50 -12.70
N LEU A 140 1.48 11.64 -12.40
CA LEU A 140 0.17 12.02 -12.93
C LEU A 140 0.19 12.14 -14.46
N SER A 141 1.23 12.75 -15.04
CA SER A 141 1.39 12.87 -16.49
C SER A 141 1.56 11.51 -17.16
N ARG A 142 2.41 10.63 -16.63
CA ARG A 142 2.62 9.28 -17.16
C ARG A 142 1.33 8.46 -17.16
N SER A 143 0.54 8.58 -16.11
CA SER A 143 -0.75 7.89 -15.96
C SER A 143 -1.91 8.64 -16.63
N LYS A 144 -1.65 9.75 -17.32
CA LYS A 144 -2.65 10.59 -17.99
C LYS A 144 -3.81 11.02 -17.07
N ILE A 145 -3.50 11.28 -15.81
CA ILE A 145 -4.50 11.65 -14.81
C ILE A 145 -4.84 13.14 -14.94
N THR A 146 -6.11 13.41 -15.18
CA THR A 146 -6.67 14.76 -15.24
C THR A 146 -7.08 15.26 -13.85
N LYS A 147 -7.28 16.56 -13.71
CA LYS A 147 -7.71 17.16 -12.45
C LYS A 147 -9.04 16.57 -11.93
N PRO A 148 -10.11 16.42 -12.75
CA PRO A 148 -11.34 15.77 -12.28
C PRO A 148 -11.15 14.32 -11.82
N MET A 149 -10.28 13.56 -12.50
CA MET A 149 -9.96 12.19 -12.07
C MET A 149 -9.28 12.18 -10.70
N LEU A 150 -8.37 13.13 -10.46
CA LEU A 150 -7.67 13.23 -9.17
C LEU A 150 -8.63 13.65 -8.04
N GLU A 151 -9.62 14.49 -8.32
CA GLU A 151 -10.67 14.88 -7.38
C GLU A 151 -11.50 13.65 -6.94
N LEU A 152 -11.89 12.79 -7.87
CA LEU A 152 -12.56 11.53 -7.54
C LEU A 152 -11.70 10.60 -6.68
N GLU A 153 -10.39 10.53 -6.97
CA GLU A 153 -9.47 9.74 -6.13
C GLU A 153 -9.32 10.31 -4.72
N LEU A 154 -9.40 11.62 -4.56
CA LEU A 154 -9.40 12.27 -3.25
C LEU A 154 -10.67 11.93 -2.45
N GLU A 155 -11.83 11.88 -3.09
CA GLU A 155 -13.07 11.44 -2.44
C GLU A 155 -12.97 9.99 -1.97
N ARG A 156 -12.46 9.08 -2.82
CA ARG A 156 -12.23 7.68 -2.46
C ARG A 156 -11.23 7.55 -1.30
N PHE A 157 -10.15 8.31 -1.34
CA PHE A 157 -9.15 8.36 -0.27
C PHE A 157 -9.78 8.73 1.08
N ASN A 158 -10.60 9.77 1.11
CA ASN A 158 -11.29 10.21 2.32
C ASN A 158 -12.26 9.15 2.86
N LEU A 159 -12.91 8.39 1.97
CA LEU A 159 -13.76 7.26 2.38
C LEU A 159 -12.94 6.13 3.01
N PHE A 160 -11.79 5.79 2.46
CA PHE A 160 -10.91 4.77 3.02
C PHE A 160 -10.29 5.19 4.36
N GLU A 161 -9.87 6.45 4.51
CA GLU A 161 -9.37 6.97 5.79
C GLU A 161 -10.45 6.80 6.88
N LYS A 162 -11.70 7.23 6.62
CA LYS A 162 -12.82 7.04 7.55
C LYS A 162 -13.11 5.58 7.86
N LEU A 163 -13.01 4.70 6.85
CA LEU A 163 -13.22 3.26 7.04
C LEU A 163 -12.20 2.67 8.01
N LEU A 164 -10.94 3.07 7.90
CA LEU A 164 -9.88 2.55 8.76
C LEU A 164 -9.89 3.19 10.16
N GLU A 165 -10.25 4.46 10.29
CA GLU A 165 -10.44 5.11 11.60
C GLU A 165 -11.43 4.35 12.46
N ASN A 166 -12.55 3.89 11.89
CA ASN A 166 -13.58 3.12 12.59
C ASN A 166 -13.16 1.67 12.95
N ARG A 167 -11.98 1.21 12.52
CA ARG A 167 -11.45 -0.14 12.83
C ARG A 167 -10.38 -0.14 13.92
N VAL A 168 -9.93 1.03 14.34
CA VAL A 168 -8.84 1.18 15.33
C VAL A 168 -9.34 1.10 16.77
N ASP A 169 -10.66 1.17 16.97
CA ASP A 169 -11.35 0.97 18.26
C ASP A 169 -11.78 -0.51 18.39
#